data_5e4c11dee5929afadba125c232d0c4a8
#
_entry.id   5e4c11dee5929afadba125c232d0c4a8
#
_cell.length_a   1.000
_cell.length_b   1.000
_cell.length_c   1.000
_cell.angle_alpha   90.00
_cell.angle_beta   90.00
_cell.angle_gamma   90.00
#
_symmetry.space_group_name_H-M   'P 1'
#
loop_
_entity.id
_entity.type
_entity.pdbx_description
1 polymer ?
#
loop_
_entity_poly.entity_id
_entity_poly.type
_entity_poly.pdbx_seq_one_letter_code
_entity_poly.pdbx_strand_id
1 'polypeptide(L)'
;MPDAALVQAAQRGEADALEALITRYQPRVFRFSLKMCRNVDDAGDIVQETLLALARKIGAFRGDASVSTWLFAIARNACIRRRRRGKFAPSREESLERLEAGLRDRIADPGAGPEQTALSHEIEQRLTQAIDALDAGQREVLVLRDVEGLSAPEVAEVLGIRVDAVKSRLHRARVAVRARLAPALSAPVTAPAAGCPDVLALYSRHLEGDIAAEVCQEMEAHLAQCTSCLAACDSLRRSVALCQAAPPGPVPDAVASAVRTAVHAVIEEMRRGTPSTG
;
A
#
# COMPACT_ATOMS: atom_id res chain seq x y z
N MET A 1 16.25 -12.78 3.71
CA MET A 1 16.23 -13.48 2.40
C MET A 1 15.31 -12.74 1.43
N PRO A 2 15.62 -12.69 0.11
CA PRO A 2 14.72 -12.16 -0.92
C PRO A 2 13.49 -13.06 -1.11
N ASP A 3 12.38 -12.49 -1.60
CA ASP A 3 11.12 -13.23 -1.76
C ASP A 3 11.27 -14.46 -2.66
N ALA A 4 12.01 -14.34 -3.75
CA ALA A 4 12.23 -15.46 -4.67
C ALA A 4 12.86 -16.69 -3.97
N ALA A 5 13.82 -16.46 -3.07
CA ALA A 5 14.45 -17.55 -2.32
C ALA A 5 13.48 -18.17 -1.28
N LEU A 6 12.66 -17.34 -0.61
CA LEU A 6 11.63 -17.84 0.31
C LEU A 6 10.56 -18.65 -0.42
N VAL A 7 10.14 -18.19 -1.60
CA VAL A 7 9.18 -18.92 -2.44
C VAL A 7 9.71 -20.30 -2.82
N GLN A 8 10.93 -20.36 -3.35
CA GLN A 8 11.55 -21.63 -3.73
C GLN A 8 11.67 -22.59 -2.54
N ALA A 9 12.06 -22.09 -1.37
CA ALA A 9 12.16 -22.88 -0.17
C ALA A 9 10.77 -23.39 0.30
N ALA A 10 9.76 -22.51 0.32
CA ALA A 10 8.38 -22.89 0.64
C ALA A 10 7.79 -23.90 -0.37
N GLN A 11 8.14 -23.80 -1.66
CA GLN A 11 7.76 -24.78 -2.69
C GLN A 11 8.39 -26.17 -2.46
N ARG A 12 9.58 -26.23 -1.84
CA ARG A 12 10.20 -27.48 -1.43
C ARG A 12 9.60 -28.06 -0.12
N GLY A 13 8.62 -27.37 0.46
CA GLY A 13 7.96 -27.80 1.70
C GLY A 13 8.64 -27.31 2.98
N GLU A 14 9.57 -26.34 2.89
CA GLU A 14 10.22 -25.74 4.07
C GLU A 14 9.21 -24.83 4.80
N ALA A 15 8.70 -25.29 5.95
CA ALA A 15 7.68 -24.57 6.74
C ALA A 15 8.16 -23.18 7.20
N ASP A 16 9.42 -23.06 7.61
CA ASP A 16 10.00 -21.80 8.09
C ASP A 16 10.03 -20.73 6.98
N ALA A 17 10.23 -21.14 5.74
CA ALA A 17 10.19 -20.22 4.60
C ALA A 17 8.77 -19.71 4.33
N LEU A 18 7.76 -20.57 4.46
CA LEU A 18 6.37 -20.18 4.36
C LEU A 18 5.97 -19.23 5.50
N GLU A 19 6.36 -19.53 6.74
CA GLU A 19 6.13 -18.65 7.89
C GLU A 19 6.81 -17.29 7.71
N ALA A 20 8.03 -17.25 7.18
CA ALA A 20 8.73 -15.99 6.87
C ALA A 20 7.99 -15.16 5.81
N LEU A 21 7.42 -15.78 4.78
CA LEU A 21 6.57 -15.09 3.80
C LEU A 21 5.30 -14.53 4.45
N ILE A 22 4.62 -15.33 5.27
CA ILE A 22 3.41 -14.91 5.99
C ILE A 22 3.71 -13.72 6.90
N THR A 23 4.75 -13.80 7.72
CA THR A 23 5.16 -12.73 8.63
C THR A 23 5.47 -11.44 7.87
N ARG A 24 6.11 -11.53 6.71
CA ARG A 24 6.46 -10.39 5.84
C ARG A 24 5.23 -9.74 5.23
N TYR A 25 4.28 -10.53 4.75
CA TYR A 25 3.14 -10.02 3.97
C TYR A 25 1.91 -9.72 4.81
N GLN A 26 1.75 -10.32 5.99
CA GLN A 26 0.60 -10.11 6.85
C GLN A 26 0.32 -8.63 7.15
N PRO A 27 1.28 -7.81 7.62
CA PRO A 27 1.02 -6.40 7.91
C PRO A 27 0.75 -5.58 6.65
N ARG A 28 1.36 -5.92 5.53
CA ARG A 28 1.16 -5.25 4.24
C ARG A 28 -0.24 -5.52 3.68
N VAL A 29 -0.66 -6.79 3.66
CA VAL A 29 -2.00 -7.19 3.21
C VAL A 29 -3.06 -6.61 4.15
N PHE A 30 -2.81 -6.57 5.47
CA PHE A 30 -3.73 -5.96 6.43
C PHE A 30 -3.91 -4.46 6.16
N ARG A 31 -2.82 -3.71 6.01
CA ARG A 31 -2.85 -2.28 5.69
C ARG A 31 -3.63 -2.01 4.40
N PHE A 32 -3.34 -2.75 3.34
CA PHE A 32 -4.07 -2.64 2.07
C PHE A 32 -5.57 -2.92 2.28
N SER A 33 -5.92 -4.03 2.93
CA SER A 33 -7.30 -4.44 3.15
C SER A 33 -8.06 -3.41 4.00
N LEU A 34 -7.43 -2.87 5.04
CA LEU A 34 -8.01 -1.84 5.90
C LEU A 34 -8.31 -0.54 5.11
N LYS A 35 -7.37 -0.09 4.26
CA LYS A 35 -7.58 1.08 3.40
C LYS A 35 -8.68 0.88 2.35
N MET A 36 -8.88 -0.37 1.91
CA MET A 36 -9.92 -0.70 0.91
C MET A 36 -11.30 -0.93 1.54
N CYS A 37 -11.37 -1.62 2.66
CA CYS A 37 -12.63 -2.03 3.29
C CYS A 37 -13.14 -1.04 4.34
N ARG A 38 -12.22 -0.27 4.97
CA ARG A 38 -12.54 0.67 6.07
C ARG A 38 -13.20 0.00 7.27
N ASN A 39 -12.97 -1.28 7.46
CA ASN A 39 -13.47 -2.08 8.55
C ASN A 39 -12.41 -3.10 8.94
N VAL A 40 -12.12 -3.23 10.25
CA VAL A 40 -11.04 -4.08 10.77
C VAL A 40 -11.38 -5.55 10.66
N ASP A 41 -12.63 -5.92 10.93
CA ASP A 41 -13.07 -7.32 10.86
C ASP A 41 -12.99 -7.82 9.42
N ASP A 42 -13.51 -7.02 8.46
CA ASP A 42 -13.39 -7.32 7.04
C ASP A 42 -11.93 -7.40 6.58
N ALA A 43 -11.08 -6.49 7.06
CA ALA A 43 -9.66 -6.51 6.74
C ALA A 43 -8.99 -7.78 7.31
N GLY A 44 -9.31 -8.15 8.54
CA GLY A 44 -8.82 -9.37 9.19
C GLY A 44 -9.16 -10.64 8.42
N ASP A 45 -10.42 -10.76 8.02
CA ASP A 45 -10.88 -11.91 7.23
C ASP A 45 -10.21 -11.98 5.86
N ILE A 46 -9.99 -10.82 5.19
CA ILE A 46 -9.29 -10.77 3.91
C ILE A 46 -7.83 -11.18 4.06
N VAL A 47 -7.15 -10.74 5.11
CA VAL A 47 -5.79 -11.18 5.42
C VAL A 47 -5.73 -12.68 5.60
N GLN A 48 -6.63 -13.24 6.40
CA GLN A 48 -6.70 -14.68 6.63
C GLN A 48 -6.94 -15.44 5.32
N GLU A 49 -7.93 -15.04 4.51
CA GLU A 49 -8.22 -15.65 3.21
C GLU A 49 -7.01 -15.59 2.28
N THR A 50 -6.33 -14.43 2.22
CA THR A 50 -5.19 -14.20 1.33
C THR A 50 -3.99 -15.05 1.73
N LEU A 51 -3.66 -15.10 3.03
CA LEU A 51 -2.51 -15.86 3.51
C LEU A 51 -2.75 -17.37 3.54
N LEU A 52 -4.00 -17.80 3.73
CA LEU A 52 -4.38 -19.20 3.50
C LEU A 52 -4.26 -19.59 2.02
N ALA A 53 -4.61 -18.69 1.10
CA ALA A 53 -4.41 -18.95 -0.32
C ALA A 53 -2.91 -19.04 -0.67
N LEU A 54 -2.06 -18.21 -0.05
CA LEU A 54 -0.60 -18.34 -0.16
C LEU A 54 -0.16 -19.73 0.29
N ALA A 55 -0.50 -20.14 1.52
CA ALA A 55 -0.08 -21.42 2.09
C ALA A 55 -0.50 -22.62 1.23
N ARG A 56 -1.74 -22.62 0.74
CA ARG A 56 -2.29 -23.74 -0.06
C ARG A 56 -1.76 -23.78 -1.49
N LYS A 57 -1.41 -22.65 -2.09
CA LYS A 57 -1.12 -22.55 -3.52
C LYS A 57 0.33 -22.22 -3.84
N ILE A 58 1.20 -22.04 -2.84
CA ILE A 58 2.60 -21.67 -3.05
C ILE A 58 3.33 -22.72 -3.92
N GLY A 59 3.02 -24.01 -3.73
CA GLY A 59 3.59 -25.11 -4.53
C GLY A 59 3.26 -25.02 -6.02
N ALA A 60 2.12 -24.42 -6.38
CA ALA A 60 1.70 -24.21 -7.78
C ALA A 60 2.04 -22.82 -8.33
N PHE A 61 2.67 -21.95 -7.53
CA PHE A 61 3.05 -20.61 -7.95
C PHE A 61 4.16 -20.66 -9.00
N ARG A 62 3.89 -20.13 -10.21
CA ARG A 62 4.81 -20.23 -11.36
C ARG A 62 5.85 -19.12 -11.42
N GLY A 63 5.66 -18.02 -10.67
CA GLY A 63 6.57 -16.88 -10.73
C GLY A 63 6.36 -15.97 -11.94
N ASP A 64 5.24 -16.09 -12.67
CA ASP A 64 4.89 -15.21 -13.80
C ASP A 64 4.72 -13.76 -13.34
N ALA A 65 4.28 -13.58 -12.08
CA ALA A 65 4.20 -12.30 -11.39
C ALA A 65 5.01 -12.35 -10.09
N SER A 66 5.24 -11.21 -9.44
CA SER A 66 5.80 -11.19 -8.09
C SER A 66 4.81 -11.75 -7.06
N VAL A 67 5.31 -12.29 -5.94
CA VAL A 67 4.44 -12.75 -4.83
C VAL A 67 3.56 -11.62 -4.32
N SER A 68 4.10 -10.40 -4.24
CA SER A 68 3.34 -9.21 -3.85
C SER A 68 2.17 -8.96 -4.80
N THR A 69 2.41 -8.94 -6.11
CA THR A 69 1.37 -8.77 -7.15
C THR A 69 0.28 -9.82 -6.99
N TRP A 70 0.66 -11.08 -6.85
CA TRP A 70 -0.29 -12.18 -6.67
C TRP A 70 -1.12 -12.04 -5.39
N LEU A 71 -0.49 -11.73 -4.25
CA LEU A 71 -1.19 -11.57 -2.97
C LEU A 71 -2.14 -10.37 -2.99
N PHE A 72 -1.71 -9.22 -3.54
CA PHE A 72 -2.59 -8.06 -3.64
C PHE A 72 -3.75 -8.26 -4.61
N ALA A 73 -3.58 -9.07 -5.66
CA ALA A 73 -4.69 -9.46 -6.53
C ALA A 73 -5.74 -10.30 -5.78
N ILE A 74 -5.31 -11.25 -4.94
CA ILE A 74 -6.21 -12.05 -4.08
C ILE A 74 -6.93 -11.13 -3.09
N ALA A 75 -6.20 -10.29 -2.35
CA ALA A 75 -6.76 -9.39 -1.36
C ALA A 75 -7.76 -8.41 -1.97
N ARG A 76 -7.44 -7.82 -3.12
CA ARG A 76 -8.35 -6.93 -3.85
C ARG A 76 -9.64 -7.64 -4.27
N ASN A 77 -9.54 -8.84 -4.84
CA ASN A 77 -10.71 -9.60 -5.23
C ASN A 77 -11.60 -9.96 -4.03
N ALA A 78 -11.00 -10.26 -2.89
CA ALA A 78 -11.72 -10.48 -1.63
C ALA A 78 -12.44 -9.20 -1.16
N CYS A 79 -11.78 -8.03 -1.21
CA CYS A 79 -12.39 -6.73 -0.90
C CYS A 79 -13.59 -6.43 -1.81
N ILE A 80 -13.47 -6.69 -3.12
CA ILE A 80 -14.57 -6.46 -4.07
C ILE A 80 -15.77 -7.37 -3.74
N ARG A 81 -15.52 -8.65 -3.45
CA ARG A 81 -16.58 -9.61 -3.07
C ARG A 81 -17.30 -9.15 -1.80
N ARG A 82 -16.58 -8.68 -0.78
CA ARG A 82 -17.17 -8.17 0.46
C ARG A 82 -18.00 -6.92 0.24
N ARG A 83 -17.49 -5.93 -0.48
CA ARG A 83 -18.27 -4.73 -0.82
C ARG A 83 -19.56 -5.05 -1.56
N ARG A 84 -19.57 -6.04 -2.44
CA ARG A 84 -20.79 -6.48 -3.14
C ARG A 84 -21.81 -7.09 -2.16
N ARG A 85 -21.36 -7.85 -1.17
CA ARG A 85 -22.22 -8.44 -0.14
C ARG A 85 -22.71 -7.37 0.86
N GLY A 86 -21.86 -6.45 1.26
CA GLY A 86 -22.17 -5.40 2.22
C GLY A 86 -23.18 -4.35 1.72
N LYS A 87 -23.42 -4.25 0.41
CA LYS A 87 -24.48 -3.37 -0.13
C LYS A 87 -25.88 -3.72 0.39
N PHE A 88 -26.07 -4.91 0.94
CA PHE A 88 -27.36 -5.40 1.46
C PHE A 88 -27.33 -5.60 2.99
N ALA A 89 -26.20 -5.32 3.66
CA ALA A 89 -26.07 -5.38 5.11
C ALA A 89 -26.01 -3.97 5.69
N PRO A 90 -26.62 -3.69 6.88
CA PRO A 90 -26.48 -2.40 7.54
C PRO A 90 -25.00 -2.12 7.82
N SER A 91 -24.52 -0.96 7.40
CA SER A 91 -23.14 -0.54 7.57
C SER A 91 -22.84 -0.38 9.06
N ARG A 92 -22.05 -1.26 9.64
CA ARG A 92 -21.31 -0.99 10.87
C ARG A 92 -20.08 -0.15 10.48
N GLU A 93 -20.27 1.13 10.31
CA GLU A 93 -19.17 2.09 10.31
C GLU A 93 -18.71 2.27 11.76
N GLU A 94 -17.91 1.34 12.26
CA GLU A 94 -17.06 1.65 13.41
C GLU A 94 -15.98 2.61 12.91
N SER A 95 -15.91 3.78 13.54
CA SER A 95 -14.99 4.85 13.16
C SER A 95 -13.57 4.31 13.10
N LEU A 96 -12.99 4.26 11.91
CA LEU A 96 -11.57 3.96 11.64
C LEU A 96 -10.65 4.77 12.58
N GLU A 97 -11.05 5.99 12.95
CA GLU A 97 -10.31 6.88 13.82
C GLU A 97 -10.11 6.31 15.24
N ARG A 98 -11.09 5.59 15.80
CA ARG A 98 -10.94 4.96 17.13
C ARG A 98 -9.99 3.76 17.11
N LEU A 99 -10.03 2.98 16.06
CA LEU A 99 -9.19 1.77 15.92
C LEU A 99 -7.75 2.13 15.57
N GLU A 100 -7.55 3.13 14.70
CA GLU A 100 -6.23 3.63 14.39
C GLU A 100 -5.57 4.32 15.60
N ALA A 101 -6.31 5.02 16.46
CA ALA A 101 -5.78 5.61 17.68
C ALA A 101 -5.27 4.53 18.66
N GLY A 102 -6.02 3.48 18.91
CA GLY A 102 -5.62 2.40 19.82
C GLY A 102 -4.49 1.50 19.28
N LEU A 103 -4.33 1.43 17.95
CA LEU A 103 -3.22 0.71 17.31
C LEU A 103 -1.93 1.54 17.27
N ARG A 104 -2.04 2.86 17.21
CA ARG A 104 -0.92 3.81 17.08
C ARG A 104 -0.14 3.99 18.38
N ASP A 105 -0.79 3.96 19.54
CA ASP A 105 -0.13 4.08 20.85
C ASP A 105 0.95 2.99 21.09
N ARG A 106 1.00 1.96 20.26
CA ARG A 106 1.96 0.85 20.34
C ARG A 106 3.22 1.03 19.49
N ILE A 107 3.33 2.09 18.66
CA ILE A 107 4.43 2.30 17.70
C ILE A 107 5.29 3.52 18.09
N ALA A 108 5.21 4.03 19.29
CA ALA A 108 6.08 5.13 19.72
C ALA A 108 7.55 4.71 19.62
N ASP A 109 8.32 5.44 18.80
CA ASP A 109 9.78 5.33 18.79
C ASP A 109 10.30 5.75 20.17
N PRO A 110 10.92 4.88 20.94
CA PRO A 110 11.37 5.18 22.29
C PRO A 110 12.49 6.23 22.36
N GLY A 111 13.03 6.67 21.20
CA GLY A 111 14.08 7.68 21.09
C GLY A 111 13.63 9.09 20.70
N ALA A 112 12.37 9.27 20.27
CA ALA A 112 11.86 10.57 19.84
C ALA A 112 11.30 11.37 21.02
N GLY A 113 11.65 12.67 21.14
CA GLY A 113 11.07 13.55 22.13
C GLY A 113 9.56 13.74 21.92
N PRO A 114 8.79 14.12 22.99
CA PRO A 114 7.32 14.18 22.94
C PRO A 114 6.77 15.12 21.85
N GLU A 115 7.45 16.24 21.58
CA GLU A 115 7.05 17.18 20.51
C GLU A 115 7.24 16.57 19.11
N GLN A 116 8.34 15.86 18.89
CA GLN A 116 8.65 15.22 17.60
C GLN A 116 7.71 14.06 17.33
N THR A 117 7.36 13.31 18.36
CA THR A 117 6.37 12.25 18.33
C THR A 117 4.97 12.79 17.99
N ALA A 118 4.54 13.89 18.63
CA ALA A 118 3.26 14.53 18.38
C ALA A 118 3.14 15.06 16.94
N LEU A 119 4.19 15.71 16.40
CA LEU A 119 4.21 16.20 15.03
C LEU A 119 4.17 15.07 14.01
N SER A 120 4.91 13.99 14.26
CA SER A 120 4.88 12.80 13.39
C SER A 120 3.50 12.17 13.35
N HIS A 121 2.84 12.03 14.50
CA HIS A 121 1.47 11.55 14.61
C HIS A 121 0.46 12.41 13.85
N GLU A 122 0.59 13.73 13.94
CA GLU A 122 -0.29 14.65 13.21
C GLU A 122 -0.15 14.47 11.68
N ILE A 123 1.07 14.36 11.18
CA ILE A 123 1.36 14.16 9.76
C ILE A 123 0.80 12.80 9.28
N GLU A 124 0.98 11.75 10.06
CA GLU A 124 0.44 10.41 9.75
C GLU A 124 -1.08 10.40 9.71
N GLN A 125 -1.73 11.07 10.67
CA GLN A 125 -3.19 11.19 10.68
C GLN A 125 -3.70 11.93 9.45
N ARG A 126 -3.07 13.04 9.10
CA ARG A 126 -3.43 13.83 7.92
C ARG A 126 -3.18 13.06 6.62
N LEU A 127 -2.09 12.28 6.54
CA LEU A 127 -1.82 11.39 5.40
C LEU A 127 -2.94 10.33 5.26
N THR A 128 -3.31 9.70 6.36
CA THR A 128 -4.40 8.72 6.39
C THR A 128 -5.70 9.34 5.92
N GLN A 129 -6.11 10.48 6.47
CA GLN A 129 -7.31 11.20 6.06
C GLN A 129 -7.26 11.62 4.58
N ALA A 130 -6.08 12.06 4.10
CA ALA A 130 -5.89 12.44 2.71
C ALA A 130 -6.08 11.24 1.75
N ILE A 131 -5.55 10.07 2.11
CA ILE A 131 -5.73 8.82 1.34
C ILE A 131 -7.19 8.36 1.38
N ASP A 132 -7.84 8.42 2.54
CA ASP A 132 -9.22 7.97 2.73
C ASP A 132 -10.24 8.87 2.00
N ALA A 133 -9.88 10.12 1.77
CA ALA A 133 -10.71 11.07 0.99
C ALA A 133 -10.59 10.89 -0.54
N LEU A 134 -9.70 10.02 -1.03
CA LEU A 134 -9.61 9.70 -2.46
C LEU A 134 -10.80 8.86 -2.91
N ASP A 135 -11.16 8.96 -4.19
CA ASP A 135 -12.05 7.96 -4.79
C ASP A 135 -11.41 6.55 -4.77
N ALA A 136 -12.25 5.52 -4.88
CA ALA A 136 -11.78 4.14 -4.74
C ALA A 136 -10.68 3.77 -5.74
N GLY A 137 -10.79 4.23 -6.99
CA GLY A 137 -9.82 3.91 -8.03
C GLY A 137 -8.49 4.63 -7.85
N GLN A 138 -8.51 5.88 -7.39
CA GLN A 138 -7.30 6.64 -7.04
C GLN A 138 -6.62 6.04 -5.82
N ARG A 139 -7.39 5.67 -4.80
CA ARG A 139 -6.87 5.06 -3.56
C ARG A 139 -6.21 3.72 -3.84
N GLU A 140 -6.84 2.82 -4.61
CA GLU A 140 -6.26 1.53 -4.98
C GLU A 140 -4.88 1.71 -5.65
N VAL A 141 -4.79 2.60 -6.64
CA VAL A 141 -3.56 2.86 -7.37
C VAL A 141 -2.48 3.46 -6.46
N LEU A 142 -2.81 4.48 -5.65
CA LEU A 142 -1.85 5.14 -4.76
C LEU A 142 -1.31 4.16 -3.70
N VAL A 143 -2.19 3.40 -3.06
CA VAL A 143 -1.77 2.45 -2.02
C VAL A 143 -0.88 1.37 -2.62
N LEU A 144 -1.25 0.76 -3.74
CA LEU A 144 -0.41 -0.28 -4.36
C LEU A 144 0.93 0.27 -4.85
N ARG A 145 0.95 1.47 -5.47
CA ARG A 145 2.17 2.04 -6.07
C ARG A 145 3.06 2.73 -5.05
N ASP A 146 2.53 3.71 -4.29
CA ASP A 146 3.33 4.59 -3.45
C ASP A 146 3.49 4.07 -2.02
N VAL A 147 2.53 3.28 -1.50
CA VAL A 147 2.61 2.72 -0.14
C VAL A 147 3.19 1.30 -0.16
N GLU A 148 2.73 0.44 -1.07
CA GLU A 148 3.19 -0.96 -1.14
C GLU A 148 4.38 -1.17 -2.09
N GLY A 149 4.71 -0.18 -2.91
CA GLY A 149 5.92 -0.18 -3.73
C GLY A 149 5.85 -1.04 -4.99
N LEU A 150 4.66 -1.41 -5.47
CA LEU A 150 4.51 -2.12 -6.74
C LEU A 150 4.88 -1.19 -7.91
N SER A 151 5.43 -1.74 -8.98
CA SER A 151 5.61 -1.02 -10.24
C SER A 151 4.26 -0.73 -10.94
N ALA A 152 4.22 0.25 -11.83
CA ALA A 152 2.98 0.56 -12.56
C ALA A 152 2.43 -0.62 -13.39
N PRO A 153 3.26 -1.46 -14.03
CA PRO A 153 2.80 -2.71 -14.65
C PRO A 153 2.19 -3.70 -13.66
N GLU A 154 2.81 -3.92 -12.49
CA GLU A 154 2.28 -4.81 -11.46
C GLU A 154 0.94 -4.30 -10.90
N VAL A 155 0.81 -2.98 -10.69
CA VAL A 155 -0.48 -2.37 -10.31
C VAL A 155 -1.53 -2.57 -11.40
N ALA A 156 -1.16 -2.43 -12.67
CA ALA A 156 -2.05 -2.68 -13.81
C ALA A 156 -2.56 -4.13 -13.83
N GLU A 157 -1.69 -5.10 -13.53
CA GLU A 157 -2.02 -6.51 -13.41
C GLU A 157 -2.98 -6.77 -12.24
N VAL A 158 -2.67 -6.27 -11.04
CA VAL A 158 -3.54 -6.39 -9.85
C VAL A 158 -4.93 -5.82 -10.11
N LEU A 159 -5.00 -4.68 -10.80
CA LEU A 159 -6.26 -3.96 -11.02
C LEU A 159 -7.01 -4.41 -12.27
N GLY A 160 -6.38 -5.15 -13.17
CA GLY A 160 -6.96 -5.52 -14.46
C GLY A 160 -7.24 -4.32 -15.36
N ILE A 161 -6.35 -3.31 -15.37
CA ILE A 161 -6.46 -2.09 -16.16
C ILE A 161 -5.17 -1.83 -16.95
N ARG A 162 -5.21 -0.89 -17.91
CA ARG A 162 -4.02 -0.51 -18.68
C ARG A 162 -3.05 0.31 -17.81
N VAL A 163 -1.75 0.20 -18.09
CA VAL A 163 -0.68 0.95 -17.41
C VAL A 163 -0.91 2.47 -17.50
N ASP A 164 -1.36 2.98 -18.66
CA ASP A 164 -1.67 4.40 -18.82
C ASP A 164 -2.80 4.87 -17.89
N ALA A 165 -3.79 3.99 -17.66
CA ALA A 165 -4.87 4.27 -16.70
C ALA A 165 -4.35 4.29 -15.25
N VAL A 166 -3.36 3.43 -14.91
CA VAL A 166 -2.66 3.48 -13.62
C VAL A 166 -1.96 4.82 -13.45
N LYS A 167 -1.11 5.22 -14.43
CA LYS A 167 -0.33 6.45 -14.38
C LYS A 167 -1.23 7.69 -14.25
N SER A 168 -2.32 7.74 -15.02
CA SER A 168 -3.29 8.84 -14.97
C SER A 168 -4.02 8.93 -13.62
N ARG A 169 -4.44 7.80 -13.05
CA ARG A 169 -5.09 7.76 -11.73
C ARG A 169 -4.10 8.12 -10.62
N LEU A 170 -2.87 7.62 -10.72
CA LEU A 170 -1.79 7.89 -9.77
C LEU A 170 -1.44 9.37 -9.71
N HIS A 171 -1.28 10.02 -10.86
CA HIS A 171 -1.04 11.46 -10.92
C HIS A 171 -2.15 12.22 -10.17
N ARG A 172 -3.43 11.96 -10.49
CA ARG A 172 -4.56 12.63 -9.82
C ARG A 172 -4.58 12.35 -8.32
N ALA A 173 -4.28 11.11 -7.90
CA ALA A 173 -4.22 10.74 -6.50
C ALA A 173 -3.10 11.50 -5.76
N ARG A 174 -1.90 11.56 -6.32
CA ARG A 174 -0.75 12.30 -5.77
C ARG A 174 -1.06 13.79 -5.62
N VAL A 175 -1.67 14.41 -6.64
CA VAL A 175 -2.07 15.83 -6.59
C VAL A 175 -3.11 16.06 -5.50
N ALA A 176 -4.10 15.18 -5.37
CA ALA A 176 -5.14 15.30 -4.35
C ALA A 176 -4.59 15.11 -2.92
N VAL A 177 -3.69 14.14 -2.70
CA VAL A 177 -3.02 13.93 -1.40
C VAL A 177 -2.13 15.12 -1.07
N ARG A 178 -1.31 15.59 -2.02
CA ARG A 178 -0.48 16.79 -1.85
C ARG A 178 -1.31 17.99 -1.40
N ALA A 179 -2.44 18.26 -2.06
CA ALA A 179 -3.28 19.40 -1.73
C ALA A 179 -3.80 19.36 -0.28
N ARG A 180 -4.10 18.16 0.25
CA ARG A 180 -4.55 17.97 1.62
C ARG A 180 -3.43 18.02 2.65
N LEU A 181 -2.22 17.59 2.28
CA LEU A 181 -1.05 17.61 3.17
C LEU A 181 -0.34 18.96 3.21
N ALA A 182 -0.50 19.79 2.19
CA ALA A 182 0.22 21.06 2.07
C ALA A 182 0.13 21.97 3.32
N PRO A 183 -1.03 22.12 4.00
CA PRO A 183 -1.11 22.91 5.22
C PRO A 183 -0.24 22.34 6.36
N ALA A 184 -0.17 21.04 6.51
CA ALA A 184 0.65 20.36 7.53
C ALA A 184 2.16 20.42 7.23
N LEU A 185 2.50 20.51 5.95
CA LEU A 185 3.90 20.57 5.51
C LEU A 185 4.41 22.01 5.40
N SER A 186 3.63 23.00 5.85
CA SER A 186 3.93 24.43 5.68
C SER A 186 4.28 24.80 4.23
N ALA A 187 3.69 24.07 3.28
CA ALA A 187 3.97 24.23 1.86
C ALA A 187 2.91 25.16 1.23
N PRO A 188 3.31 26.21 0.53
CA PRO A 188 2.36 27.08 -0.14
C PRO A 188 1.60 26.28 -1.23
N VAL A 189 0.29 26.30 -1.18
CA VAL A 189 -0.58 25.82 -2.27
C VAL A 189 -0.76 26.97 -3.25
N THR A 190 0.31 27.41 -3.89
CA THR A 190 0.23 28.43 -4.92
C THR A 190 -0.16 27.77 -6.24
N ALA A 191 -1.17 28.31 -6.90
CA ALA A 191 -1.44 27.94 -8.27
C ALA A 191 -0.25 28.33 -9.15
N PRO A 192 0.13 27.51 -10.15
CA PRO A 192 1.15 27.91 -11.12
C PRO A 192 0.79 29.25 -11.74
N ALA A 193 1.78 30.10 -11.97
CA ALA A 193 1.57 31.37 -12.67
C ALA A 193 1.09 31.11 -14.10
N ALA A 194 0.39 32.06 -14.69
CA ALA A 194 -0.03 31.98 -16.10
C ALA A 194 1.22 31.76 -16.98
N GLY A 195 1.18 30.74 -17.83
CA GLY A 195 2.29 30.37 -18.71
C GLY A 195 3.24 29.29 -18.16
N CYS A 196 3.07 28.83 -16.91
CA CYS A 196 3.80 27.68 -16.42
C CYS A 196 3.30 26.35 -17.03
N PRO A 197 4.20 25.40 -17.34
CA PRO A 197 3.81 24.07 -17.73
C PRO A 197 3.14 23.34 -16.54
N ASP A 198 2.41 22.23 -16.82
CA ASP A 198 1.90 21.36 -15.76
C ASP A 198 3.05 20.56 -15.12
N VAL A 199 3.82 21.25 -14.27
CA VAL A 199 5.00 20.65 -13.62
C VAL A 199 4.64 19.47 -12.73
N LEU A 200 3.43 19.42 -12.16
CA LEU A 200 3.00 18.29 -11.32
C LEU A 200 2.76 17.04 -12.17
N ALA A 201 2.20 17.19 -13.37
CA ALA A 201 2.07 16.08 -14.31
C ALA A 201 3.43 15.61 -14.81
N LEU A 202 4.31 16.52 -15.19
CA LEU A 202 5.68 16.21 -15.63
C LEU A 202 6.48 15.51 -14.52
N TYR A 203 6.44 16.05 -13.31
CA TYR A 203 7.13 15.46 -12.17
C TYR A 203 6.56 14.08 -11.78
N SER A 204 5.24 13.90 -11.85
CA SER A 204 4.62 12.58 -11.61
C SER A 204 5.09 11.54 -12.64
N ARG A 205 5.27 11.94 -13.92
CA ARG A 205 5.85 11.08 -14.97
C ARG A 205 7.34 10.80 -14.73
N HIS A 206 8.08 11.80 -14.27
CA HIS A 206 9.50 11.65 -13.89
C HIS A 206 9.66 10.58 -12.80
N LEU A 207 8.81 10.59 -11.77
CA LEU A 207 8.81 9.59 -10.70
C LEU A 207 8.50 8.16 -11.19
N GLU A 208 7.82 8.03 -12.33
CA GLU A 208 7.55 6.73 -12.97
C GLU A 208 8.61 6.33 -14.01
N GLY A 209 9.64 7.16 -14.22
CA GLY A 209 10.61 6.94 -15.28
C GLY A 209 10.02 7.05 -16.70
N ASP A 210 8.93 7.78 -16.86
CA ASP A 210 8.10 7.89 -18.07
C ASP A 210 8.13 9.32 -18.64
N ILE A 211 9.30 9.88 -18.72
CA ILE A 211 9.54 11.21 -19.28
C ILE A 211 10.76 11.18 -20.19
N ALA A 212 10.64 11.78 -21.38
CA ALA A 212 11.77 11.91 -22.28
C ALA A 212 12.83 12.84 -21.68
N ALA A 213 14.10 12.59 -21.97
CA ALA A 213 15.23 13.34 -21.39
C ALA A 213 15.13 14.83 -21.68
N GLU A 214 14.73 15.19 -22.89
CA GLU A 214 14.54 16.59 -23.32
C GLU A 214 13.47 17.30 -22.49
N VAL A 215 12.31 16.63 -22.30
CA VAL A 215 11.19 17.19 -21.49
C VAL A 215 11.58 17.28 -20.01
N CYS A 216 12.40 16.37 -19.49
CA CYS A 216 12.94 16.43 -18.14
C CYS A 216 13.85 17.65 -17.96
N GLN A 217 14.75 17.91 -18.93
CA GLN A 217 15.63 19.08 -18.94
C GLN A 217 14.84 20.39 -19.04
N GLU A 218 13.79 20.46 -19.86
CA GLU A 218 12.92 21.63 -19.95
C GLU A 218 12.19 21.89 -18.60
N MET A 219 11.70 20.84 -17.97
CA MET A 219 11.10 20.93 -16.63
C MET A 219 12.11 21.46 -15.60
N GLU A 220 13.30 20.90 -15.54
CA GLU A 220 14.38 21.31 -14.62
C GLU A 220 14.78 22.77 -14.85
N ALA A 221 14.94 23.19 -16.09
CA ALA A 221 15.26 24.58 -16.45
C ALA A 221 14.15 25.54 -16.01
N HIS A 222 12.87 25.13 -16.14
CA HIS A 222 11.75 25.93 -15.64
C HIS A 222 11.78 26.01 -14.09
N LEU A 223 12.00 24.89 -13.40
CA LEU A 223 12.05 24.85 -11.93
C LEU A 223 13.17 25.71 -11.36
N ALA A 224 14.29 25.85 -12.06
CA ALA A 224 15.40 26.72 -11.66
C ALA A 224 15.03 28.20 -11.67
N GLN A 225 14.01 28.60 -12.43
CA GLN A 225 13.58 30.00 -12.62
C GLN A 225 12.23 30.32 -11.97
N CYS A 226 11.42 29.31 -11.61
CA CYS A 226 10.08 29.48 -11.07
C CYS A 226 9.96 28.90 -9.66
N THR A 227 10.02 29.76 -8.64
CA THR A 227 9.94 29.37 -7.22
C THR A 227 8.61 28.70 -6.86
N SER A 228 7.49 29.14 -7.47
CA SER A 228 6.16 28.52 -7.24
C SER A 228 6.09 27.08 -7.75
N CYS A 229 6.62 26.82 -8.95
CA CYS A 229 6.66 25.48 -9.52
C CYS A 229 7.63 24.58 -8.78
N LEU A 230 8.79 25.12 -8.36
CA LEU A 230 9.75 24.39 -7.53
C LEU A 230 9.10 23.98 -6.19
N ALA A 231 8.44 24.90 -5.49
CA ALA A 231 7.74 24.61 -4.24
C ALA A 231 6.61 23.57 -4.43
N ALA A 232 5.91 23.62 -5.57
CA ALA A 232 4.88 22.63 -5.89
C ALA A 232 5.46 21.22 -6.09
N CYS A 233 6.55 21.08 -6.83
CA CYS A 233 7.26 19.81 -7.02
C CYS A 233 7.87 19.27 -5.72
N ASP A 234 8.48 20.14 -4.90
CA ASP A 234 9.01 19.75 -3.59
C ASP A 234 7.91 19.27 -2.64
N SER A 235 6.76 19.93 -2.64
CA SER A 235 5.60 19.49 -1.86
C SER A 235 5.09 18.13 -2.33
N LEU A 236 5.04 17.88 -3.65
CA LEU A 236 4.64 16.58 -4.20
C LEU A 236 5.65 15.50 -3.81
N ARG A 237 6.93 15.76 -3.97
CA ARG A 237 8.02 14.86 -3.57
C ARG A 237 7.90 14.44 -2.11
N ARG A 238 7.72 15.41 -1.20
CA ARG A 238 7.54 15.14 0.23
C ARG A 238 6.29 14.31 0.50
N SER A 239 5.18 14.58 -0.16
CA SER A 239 3.95 13.81 -0.01
C SER A 239 4.12 12.36 -0.46
N VAL A 240 4.81 12.11 -1.56
CA VAL A 240 5.13 10.75 -2.05
C VAL A 240 6.09 10.05 -1.09
N ALA A 241 7.11 10.73 -0.61
CA ALA A 241 8.05 10.17 0.38
C ALA A 241 7.34 9.76 1.68
N LEU A 242 6.36 10.53 2.16
CA LEU A 242 5.53 10.16 3.31
C LEU A 242 4.70 8.89 3.05
N CYS A 243 4.12 8.75 1.85
CA CYS A 243 3.42 7.51 1.48
C CYS A 243 4.35 6.29 1.51
N GLN A 244 5.57 6.44 0.98
CA GLN A 244 6.58 5.37 0.90
C GLN A 244 7.16 5.00 2.27
N ALA A 245 7.35 6.00 3.13
CA ALA A 245 7.89 5.80 4.47
C ALA A 245 6.86 5.31 5.49
N ALA A 246 5.55 5.34 5.15
CA ALA A 246 4.49 4.92 6.06
C ALA A 246 4.69 3.45 6.49
N PRO A 247 5.00 3.19 7.78
CA PRO A 247 5.18 1.82 8.24
C PRO A 247 3.88 1.04 8.09
N PRO A 248 3.93 -0.27 7.83
CA PRO A 248 2.75 -1.09 7.98
C PRO A 248 2.36 -1.03 9.46
N GLY A 249 1.17 -0.50 9.75
CA GLY A 249 0.66 -0.45 11.11
C GLY A 249 0.60 -1.84 11.76
N PRO A 250 0.53 -1.92 13.10
CA PRO A 250 0.43 -3.21 13.78
C PRO A 250 -0.84 -3.94 13.35
N VAL A 251 -0.69 -5.24 13.16
CA VAL A 251 -1.84 -6.12 12.95
C VAL A 251 -2.45 -6.42 14.32
N PRO A 252 -3.78 -6.31 14.51
CA PRO A 252 -4.42 -6.68 15.76
C PRO A 252 -4.06 -8.11 16.18
N ASP A 253 -3.78 -8.33 17.47
CA ASP A 253 -3.36 -9.63 17.99
C ASP A 253 -4.36 -10.75 17.65
N ALA A 254 -5.66 -10.44 17.65
CA ALA A 254 -6.71 -11.37 17.26
C ALA A 254 -6.56 -11.82 15.79
N VAL A 255 -6.29 -10.88 14.88
CA VAL A 255 -6.06 -11.18 13.46
C VAL A 255 -4.77 -11.99 13.28
N ALA A 256 -3.67 -11.57 13.95
CA ALA A 256 -2.41 -12.26 13.88
C ALA A 256 -2.51 -13.70 14.41
N SER A 257 -3.23 -13.90 15.50
CA SER A 257 -3.48 -15.22 16.08
C SER A 257 -4.34 -16.10 15.18
N ALA A 258 -5.43 -15.56 14.63
CA ALA A 258 -6.30 -16.30 13.72
C ALA A 258 -5.55 -16.77 12.46
N VAL A 259 -4.70 -15.91 11.89
CA VAL A 259 -3.85 -16.26 10.74
C VAL A 259 -2.88 -17.37 11.10
N ARG A 260 -2.15 -17.25 12.22
CA ARG A 260 -1.21 -18.29 12.67
C ARG A 260 -1.89 -19.65 12.84
N THR A 261 -3.01 -19.68 13.55
CA THR A 261 -3.77 -20.92 13.77
C THR A 261 -4.20 -21.57 12.46
N ALA A 262 -4.75 -20.77 11.53
CA ALA A 262 -5.23 -21.26 10.26
C ALA A 262 -4.09 -21.78 9.36
N VAL A 263 -2.94 -21.10 9.36
CA VAL A 263 -1.76 -21.48 8.57
C VAL A 263 -1.11 -22.73 9.14
N HIS A 264 -0.97 -22.83 10.48
CA HIS A 264 -0.43 -24.05 11.12
C HIS A 264 -1.27 -25.28 10.75
N ALA A 265 -2.59 -25.17 10.75
CA ALA A 265 -3.46 -26.28 10.32
C ALA A 265 -3.13 -26.73 8.89
N VAL A 266 -2.91 -25.79 7.96
CA VAL A 266 -2.53 -26.13 6.56
C VAL A 266 -1.14 -26.76 6.49
N ILE A 267 -0.17 -26.24 7.23
CA ILE A 267 1.19 -26.81 7.28
C ILE A 267 1.16 -28.26 7.82
N GLU A 268 0.36 -28.53 8.84
CA GLU A 268 0.19 -29.87 9.38
C GLU A 268 -0.52 -30.81 8.42
N GLU A 269 -1.51 -30.31 7.65
CA GLU A 269 -2.15 -31.08 6.57
C GLU A 269 -1.13 -31.44 5.48
N MET A 270 -0.29 -30.50 5.07
CA MET A 270 0.77 -30.73 4.08
C MET A 270 1.78 -31.78 4.57
N ARG A 271 2.20 -31.72 5.84
CA ARG A 271 3.12 -32.69 6.43
C ARG A 271 2.54 -34.11 6.51
N ARG A 272 1.23 -34.23 6.76
CA ARG A 272 0.53 -35.52 6.79
C ARG A 272 0.26 -36.12 5.42
N GLY A 273 0.13 -35.26 4.40
CA GLY A 273 -0.16 -35.68 3.00
C GLY A 273 1.09 -36.02 2.18
N THR A 274 2.31 -35.79 2.66
CA THR A 274 3.54 -36.26 2.05
C THR A 274 3.79 -37.71 2.50
N PRO A 275 3.68 -38.72 1.59
CA PRO A 275 4.07 -40.08 1.92
C PRO A 275 5.56 -40.06 2.24
N SER A 276 5.92 -40.57 3.42
CA SER A 276 7.30 -40.87 3.81
C SER A 276 7.88 -41.83 2.76
N THR A 277 8.59 -41.30 1.76
CA THR A 277 9.46 -42.10 0.90
C THR A 277 10.67 -42.46 1.76
N GLY A 278 10.63 -43.70 2.29
CA GLY A 278 11.78 -44.36 2.92
C GLY A 278 12.86 -44.72 1.90
#